data_9bf850aaab088366644fae17061c326c
#
_entry.id   9bf850aaab088366644fae17061c326c
#
_cell.length_a   1.000
_cell.length_b   1.000
_cell.length_c   1.000
_cell.angle_alpha   90.00
_cell.angle_beta   90.00
_cell.angle_gamma   90.00
#
_symmetry.space_group_name_H-M   'P 1'
#
loop_
_entity.id
_entity.type
_entity.pdbx_description
1 polymer ?
#
loop_
_entity_poly.entity_id
_entity_poly.type
_entity_poly.pdbx_seq_one_letter_code
_entity_poly.pdbx_strand_id
1 'polypeptide(L)'
;MIRWRIIRPFDPWQSPLCTCPFKYTVNPYTGCGHGCLYCYASSYIKDFFRPRPKENILINVRKDLQNLPKGSVVELSASSDPFQPLEEKYGLTYKVSREILLKGHKILYTTKAPNILLKYKDLLEEFRGKISVAVTITTFRDDLAKKLEPNAPPPSVRIDAVRKLSEMKIPVAVRIDPVIPYINDDPKDLEELIKIIADAGALQITSSTYKAKPDNFRRLTDVFKDLRDKLYQLYY
;
A
#
# COMPACT_ATOMS: atom_id res chain seq x y z
N MET A 1 5.33 -25.58 17.01
CA MET A 1 5.56 -24.33 16.23
C MET A 1 4.51 -24.23 15.14
N ILE A 2 3.74 -23.12 15.06
CA ILE A 2 2.68 -22.95 14.04
C ILE A 2 3.34 -22.81 12.68
N ARG A 3 3.01 -23.69 11.74
CA ARG A 3 3.50 -23.60 10.35
C ARG A 3 2.52 -22.76 9.52
N TRP A 4 2.81 -21.46 9.38
CA TRP A 4 2.05 -20.56 8.53
C TRP A 4 2.21 -20.91 7.04
N ARG A 5 1.11 -20.90 6.29
CA ARG A 5 1.10 -21.19 4.85
C ARG A 5 1.23 -19.90 4.03
N ILE A 6 0.44 -18.89 4.38
CA ILE A 6 0.35 -17.65 3.63
C ILE A 6 0.14 -16.40 4.48
N ILE A 7 -0.60 -16.49 5.59
CA ILE A 7 -0.67 -15.43 6.61
C ILE A 7 0.59 -15.54 7.45
N ARG A 8 1.30 -14.42 7.67
CA ARG A 8 2.56 -14.43 8.43
C ARG A 8 2.59 -13.27 9.42
N PRO A 9 3.24 -13.44 10.58
CA PRO A 9 3.60 -12.31 11.42
C PRO A 9 4.36 -11.27 10.58
N PHE A 10 4.08 -10.00 10.80
CA PHE A 10 4.65 -8.92 10.04
C PHE A 10 5.09 -7.78 10.96
N ASP A 11 6.38 -7.73 11.18
CA ASP A 11 7.11 -6.63 11.76
C ASP A 11 8.45 -6.53 11.02
N PRO A 12 8.49 -5.87 9.86
CA PRO A 12 9.64 -5.93 8.96
C PRO A 12 10.85 -5.16 9.48
N TRP A 13 10.65 -4.23 10.40
CA TRP A 13 11.71 -3.29 10.76
C TRP A 13 12.35 -3.58 12.09
N GLN A 14 11.62 -4.14 13.07
CA GLN A 14 12.09 -4.44 14.44
C GLN A 14 13.03 -3.36 15.00
N SER A 15 12.70 -2.10 14.71
CA SER A 15 13.53 -0.93 14.97
C SER A 15 12.92 -0.10 16.10
N PRO A 16 13.72 0.49 16.99
CA PRO A 16 13.24 1.43 18.00
C PRO A 16 12.48 2.63 17.42
N LEU A 17 12.73 2.95 16.14
CA LEU A 17 12.05 4.02 15.42
C LEU A 17 10.75 3.56 14.75
N CYS A 18 10.43 2.27 14.76
CA CYS A 18 9.19 1.77 14.19
C CYS A 18 8.07 1.82 15.22
N THR A 19 7.07 2.64 14.96
CA THR A 19 5.87 2.78 15.80
C THR A 19 4.70 1.90 15.33
N CYS A 20 4.92 1.05 14.31
CA CYS A 20 3.87 0.17 13.78
C CYS A 20 3.51 -0.89 14.82
N PRO A 21 2.21 -1.06 15.15
CA PRO A 21 1.79 -2.15 16.01
C PRO A 21 2.01 -3.51 15.34
N PHE A 22 2.20 -4.53 16.17
CA PHE A 22 2.28 -5.92 15.68
C PHE A 22 1.03 -6.27 14.86
N LYS A 23 1.24 -6.92 13.74
CA LYS A 23 0.18 -7.37 12.83
C LYS A 23 0.60 -8.61 12.06
N TYR A 24 -0.34 -9.19 11.36
CA TYR A 24 -0.08 -10.23 10.36
C TYR A 24 -0.21 -9.63 8.96
N THR A 25 0.30 -10.34 7.96
CA THR A 25 0.16 -9.91 6.55
C THR A 25 -0.21 -11.08 5.65
N VAL A 26 -0.98 -10.75 4.62
CA VAL A 26 -1.23 -11.62 3.48
C VAL A 26 -1.26 -10.80 2.19
N ASN A 27 -0.64 -11.34 1.13
CA ASN A 27 -0.66 -10.71 -0.20
C ASN A 27 -1.39 -11.63 -1.17
N PRO A 28 -2.56 -11.23 -1.71
CA PRO A 28 -3.30 -12.02 -2.70
C PRO A 28 -2.55 -12.23 -4.02
N TYR A 29 -1.66 -11.30 -4.34
CA TYR A 29 -0.87 -11.30 -5.57
C TYR A 29 0.62 -11.36 -5.28
N THR A 30 1.40 -11.82 -6.25
CA THR A 30 2.86 -11.69 -6.29
C THR A 30 3.21 -10.70 -7.37
N GLY A 31 4.02 -9.67 -7.04
CA GLY A 31 4.29 -8.55 -7.92
C GLY A 31 3.16 -7.52 -7.96
N CYS A 32 3.37 -6.41 -8.67
CA CYS A 32 2.44 -5.28 -8.73
C CYS A 32 2.47 -4.62 -10.11
N GLY A 33 1.28 -4.33 -10.66
CA GLY A 33 1.10 -3.71 -11.95
C GLY A 33 1.18 -2.18 -11.97
N HIS A 34 1.28 -1.52 -10.81
CA HIS A 34 1.37 -0.05 -10.76
C HIS A 34 2.65 0.52 -11.36
N GLY A 35 3.73 -0.26 -11.42
CA GLY A 35 4.96 0.15 -12.11
C GLY A 35 5.77 1.25 -11.43
N CYS A 36 5.60 1.49 -10.13
CA CYS A 36 6.27 2.57 -9.41
C CYS A 36 7.79 2.50 -9.57
N LEU A 37 8.42 3.62 -9.96
CA LEU A 37 9.86 3.68 -10.22
C LEU A 37 10.69 3.38 -8.96
N TYR A 38 10.24 3.86 -7.82
CA TYR A 38 10.90 3.76 -6.52
C TYR A 38 10.61 2.47 -5.75
N CYS A 39 9.84 1.53 -6.33
CA CYS A 39 9.40 0.34 -5.59
C CYS A 39 10.59 -0.54 -5.19
N TYR A 40 10.82 -0.66 -3.88
CA TYR A 40 11.90 -1.50 -3.36
C TYR A 40 11.58 -3.00 -3.39
N ALA A 41 10.28 -3.37 -3.45
CA ALA A 41 9.86 -4.76 -3.51
C ALA A 41 10.33 -5.47 -4.80
N SER A 42 10.54 -4.71 -5.88
CA SER A 42 11.08 -5.23 -7.13
C SER A 42 12.51 -5.76 -6.99
N SER A 43 13.24 -5.34 -5.95
CA SER A 43 14.63 -5.75 -5.74
C SER A 43 14.75 -7.18 -5.16
N TYR A 44 13.65 -7.75 -4.62
CA TYR A 44 13.68 -9.08 -4.00
C TYR A 44 12.57 -10.01 -4.47
N ILE A 45 11.61 -9.51 -5.26
CA ILE A 45 10.56 -10.34 -5.85
C ILE A 45 10.84 -10.51 -7.34
N LYS A 46 11.08 -11.75 -7.74
CA LYS A 46 11.31 -12.10 -9.14
C LYS A 46 10.09 -11.75 -10.00
N ASP A 47 10.34 -11.19 -11.18
CA ASP A 47 9.32 -10.77 -12.16
C ASP A 47 8.24 -9.86 -11.54
N PHE A 48 8.68 -8.90 -10.70
CA PHE A 48 7.79 -8.05 -9.89
C PHE A 48 6.76 -7.31 -10.74
N PHE A 49 7.14 -6.78 -11.88
CA PHE A 49 6.26 -6.02 -12.78
C PHE A 49 5.41 -6.90 -13.72
N ARG A 50 5.47 -8.23 -13.54
CA ARG A 50 4.56 -9.20 -14.14
C ARG A 50 3.70 -9.83 -13.04
N PRO A 51 2.69 -9.08 -12.55
CA PRO A 51 1.93 -9.53 -11.40
C PRO A 51 1.10 -10.77 -11.73
N ARG A 52 0.94 -11.63 -10.74
CA ARG A 52 0.21 -12.89 -10.87
C ARG A 52 -0.58 -13.21 -9.60
N PRO A 53 -1.78 -13.81 -9.75
CA PRO A 53 -2.56 -14.28 -8.62
C PRO A 53 -1.81 -15.40 -7.90
N LYS A 54 -1.98 -15.50 -6.58
CA LYS A 54 -1.46 -16.65 -5.82
C LYS A 54 -2.42 -17.82 -5.90
N GLU A 55 -1.90 -18.97 -6.29
CA GLU A 55 -2.65 -20.20 -6.34
C GLU A 55 -3.10 -20.67 -4.95
N ASN A 56 -4.24 -21.30 -4.88
CA ASN A 56 -4.80 -21.90 -3.66
C ASN A 56 -4.86 -20.93 -2.44
N ILE A 57 -4.87 -19.61 -2.70
CA ILE A 57 -4.79 -18.63 -1.63
C ILE A 57 -5.91 -18.77 -0.63
N LEU A 58 -7.16 -18.94 -1.06
CA LEU A 58 -8.32 -19.05 -0.16
C LEU A 58 -8.23 -20.29 0.73
N ILE A 59 -7.80 -21.42 0.18
CA ILE A 59 -7.60 -22.67 0.94
C ILE A 59 -6.54 -22.44 2.03
N ASN A 60 -5.43 -21.79 1.67
CA ASN A 60 -4.33 -21.55 2.60
C ASN A 60 -4.72 -20.51 3.68
N VAL A 61 -5.43 -19.45 3.30
CA VAL A 61 -5.96 -18.45 4.24
C VAL A 61 -6.90 -19.11 5.26
N ARG A 62 -7.87 -19.92 4.81
CA ARG A 62 -8.80 -20.64 5.71
C ARG A 62 -8.08 -21.54 6.72
N LYS A 63 -6.99 -22.21 6.30
CA LYS A 63 -6.16 -23.04 7.17
C LYS A 63 -5.40 -22.20 8.20
N ASP A 64 -4.82 -21.09 7.79
CA ASP A 64 -4.06 -20.20 8.68
C ASP A 64 -4.98 -19.49 9.70
N LEU A 65 -6.19 -19.10 9.29
CA LEU A 65 -7.18 -18.46 10.15
C LEU A 65 -7.61 -19.32 11.36
N GLN A 66 -7.43 -20.64 11.29
CA GLN A 66 -7.70 -21.54 12.43
C GLN A 66 -6.70 -21.33 13.58
N ASN A 67 -5.52 -20.83 13.27
CA ASN A 67 -4.44 -20.63 14.23
C ASN A 67 -4.20 -19.15 14.57
N LEU A 68 -4.91 -18.25 13.91
CA LEU A 68 -4.73 -16.82 14.10
C LEU A 68 -5.38 -16.38 15.42
N PRO A 69 -4.67 -15.67 16.34
CA PRO A 69 -5.26 -15.18 17.58
C PRO A 69 -6.48 -14.31 17.30
N LYS A 70 -7.54 -14.45 18.12
CA LYS A 70 -8.80 -13.71 17.96
C LYS A 70 -8.55 -12.19 17.90
N GLY A 71 -9.25 -11.49 17.02
CA GLY A 71 -9.16 -10.04 16.89
C GLY A 71 -7.87 -9.52 16.26
N SER A 72 -7.01 -10.41 15.74
CA SER A 72 -5.77 -10.01 15.07
C SER A 72 -6.01 -9.02 13.92
N VAL A 73 -5.05 -8.11 13.71
CA VAL A 73 -5.00 -7.24 12.55
C VAL A 73 -4.22 -7.94 11.44
N VAL A 74 -4.81 -8.02 10.26
CA VAL A 74 -4.17 -8.56 9.05
C VAL A 74 -4.02 -7.45 8.03
N GLU A 75 -2.78 -7.11 7.71
CA GLU A 75 -2.46 -6.16 6.64
C GLU A 75 -2.49 -6.86 5.29
N LEU A 76 -3.29 -6.34 4.37
CA LEU A 76 -3.22 -6.73 2.97
C LEU A 76 -2.27 -5.79 2.25
N SER A 77 -1.16 -6.37 1.74
CA SER A 77 -0.17 -5.70 0.92
C SER A 77 1.11 -5.20 1.56
N ALA A 78 1.82 -6.05 2.22
CA ALA A 78 3.18 -5.72 2.64
C ALA A 78 4.19 -5.62 1.46
N SER A 79 3.91 -6.25 0.32
CA SER A 79 4.86 -6.32 -0.80
C SER A 79 4.25 -6.23 -2.21
N SER A 80 2.94 -6.01 -2.29
CA SER A 80 2.22 -5.74 -3.55
C SER A 80 1.01 -4.86 -3.26
N ASP A 81 0.35 -4.28 -4.25
CA ASP A 81 -0.90 -3.56 -3.99
C ASP A 81 -2.09 -4.52 -4.07
N PRO A 82 -2.99 -4.57 -3.06
CA PRO A 82 -4.14 -5.47 -3.07
C PRO A 82 -5.18 -5.08 -4.12
N PHE A 83 -5.22 -3.80 -4.50
CA PHE A 83 -6.15 -3.25 -5.49
C PHE A 83 -5.47 -2.86 -6.80
N GLN A 84 -4.36 -3.53 -7.13
CA GLN A 84 -3.74 -3.41 -8.45
C GLN A 84 -4.69 -3.88 -9.57
N PRO A 85 -4.42 -3.59 -10.87
CA PRO A 85 -5.34 -3.91 -11.96
C PRO A 85 -5.82 -5.37 -12.02
N LEU A 86 -5.01 -6.34 -11.55
CA LEU A 86 -5.43 -7.74 -11.50
C LEU A 86 -6.62 -8.00 -10.56
N GLU A 87 -6.84 -7.15 -9.56
CA GLU A 87 -7.97 -7.31 -8.64
C GLU A 87 -9.31 -7.20 -9.35
N GLU A 88 -9.42 -6.32 -10.35
CA GLU A 88 -10.65 -6.19 -11.15
C GLU A 88 -10.99 -7.46 -11.93
N LYS A 89 -9.96 -8.27 -12.27
CA LYS A 89 -10.16 -9.54 -12.99
C LYS A 89 -10.44 -10.72 -12.06
N TYR A 90 -9.74 -10.81 -10.93
CA TYR A 90 -9.75 -12.03 -10.08
C TYR A 90 -10.53 -11.87 -8.79
N GLY A 91 -10.68 -10.65 -8.24
CA GLY A 91 -11.38 -10.38 -6.99
C GLY A 91 -10.80 -11.13 -5.79
N LEU A 92 -9.49 -11.43 -5.78
CA LEU A 92 -8.89 -12.23 -4.72
C LEU A 92 -8.76 -11.47 -3.41
N THR A 93 -8.50 -10.16 -3.47
CA THR A 93 -8.47 -9.31 -2.28
C THR A 93 -9.81 -9.29 -1.59
N TYR A 94 -10.89 -9.11 -2.36
CA TYR A 94 -12.25 -9.17 -1.83
C TYR A 94 -12.54 -10.51 -1.15
N LYS A 95 -12.27 -11.63 -1.83
CA LYS A 95 -12.53 -12.99 -1.32
C LYS A 95 -11.72 -13.27 -0.04
N VAL A 96 -10.43 -12.93 -0.03
CA VAL A 96 -9.55 -13.09 1.15
C VAL A 96 -10.03 -12.22 2.31
N SER A 97 -10.43 -10.99 2.03
CA SER A 97 -10.94 -10.06 3.04
C SER A 97 -12.21 -10.60 3.72
N ARG A 98 -13.16 -11.13 2.96
CA ARG A 98 -14.35 -11.74 3.53
C ARG A 98 -14.03 -12.91 4.47
N GLU A 99 -13.11 -13.80 4.10
CA GLU A 99 -12.68 -14.90 4.98
C GLU A 99 -12.10 -14.39 6.30
N ILE A 100 -11.26 -13.36 6.26
CA ILE A 100 -10.63 -12.76 7.44
C ILE A 100 -11.66 -12.07 8.34
N LEU A 101 -12.53 -11.25 7.76
CA LEU A 101 -13.51 -10.45 8.49
C LEU A 101 -14.63 -11.31 9.11
N LEU A 102 -15.11 -12.34 8.41
CA LEU A 102 -16.09 -13.30 8.91
C LEU A 102 -15.55 -14.10 10.11
N LYS A 103 -14.24 -14.30 10.20
CA LYS A 103 -13.58 -14.92 11.38
C LYS A 103 -13.37 -13.95 12.55
N GLY A 104 -13.83 -12.70 12.42
CA GLY A 104 -13.77 -11.70 13.49
C GLY A 104 -12.46 -10.95 13.61
N HIS A 105 -11.55 -11.09 12.63
CA HIS A 105 -10.31 -10.33 12.57
C HIS A 105 -10.53 -8.95 11.96
N LYS A 106 -9.49 -8.10 12.06
CA LYS A 106 -9.47 -6.74 11.50
C LYS A 106 -8.57 -6.69 10.27
N ILE A 107 -8.84 -5.77 9.36
CA ILE A 107 -8.04 -5.56 8.15
C ILE A 107 -7.47 -4.15 8.12
N LEU A 108 -6.20 -4.06 7.74
CA LEU A 108 -5.55 -2.86 7.26
C LEU A 108 -5.23 -3.03 5.77
N TYR A 109 -5.82 -2.21 4.92
CA TYR A 109 -5.42 -2.13 3.52
C TYR A 109 -4.34 -1.07 3.34
N THR A 110 -3.25 -1.41 2.64
CA THR A 110 -2.26 -0.43 2.18
C THR A 110 -2.28 -0.39 0.66
N THR A 111 -2.67 0.75 0.06
CA THR A 111 -2.92 0.81 -1.38
C THR A 111 -2.69 2.18 -2.00
N LYS A 112 -2.44 2.19 -3.32
CA LYS A 112 -2.49 3.34 -4.22
C LYS A 112 -3.80 3.42 -5.03
N ALA A 113 -4.63 2.38 -4.96
CA ALA A 113 -5.87 2.31 -5.73
C ALA A 113 -7.13 2.15 -4.84
N PRO A 114 -7.37 3.09 -3.90
CA PRO A 114 -8.54 3.04 -3.01
C PRO A 114 -9.88 3.13 -3.77
N ASN A 115 -9.88 3.65 -4.99
CA ASN A 115 -11.04 3.68 -5.88
C ASN A 115 -11.54 2.27 -6.26
N ILE A 116 -10.66 1.26 -6.32
CA ILE A 116 -11.06 -0.13 -6.52
C ILE A 116 -11.74 -0.67 -5.25
N LEU A 117 -11.18 -0.37 -4.06
CA LEU A 117 -11.80 -0.75 -2.79
C LEU A 117 -13.22 -0.20 -2.65
N LEU A 118 -13.45 1.05 -3.08
CA LEU A 118 -14.78 1.68 -3.04
C LEU A 118 -15.85 0.95 -3.87
N LYS A 119 -15.47 0.06 -4.80
CA LYS A 119 -16.40 -0.80 -5.51
C LYS A 119 -16.99 -1.91 -4.62
N TYR A 120 -16.33 -2.24 -3.50
CA TYR A 120 -16.73 -3.27 -2.54
C TYR A 120 -17.55 -2.67 -1.37
N LYS A 121 -18.64 -1.96 -1.72
CA LYS A 121 -19.50 -1.26 -0.76
C LYS A 121 -20.05 -2.20 0.31
N ASP A 122 -20.53 -3.38 -0.10
CA ASP A 122 -21.03 -4.43 0.77
C ASP A 122 -20.01 -4.80 1.88
N LEU A 123 -18.76 -4.98 1.50
CA LEU A 123 -17.67 -5.28 2.44
C LEU A 123 -17.41 -4.13 3.42
N LEU A 124 -17.38 -2.89 2.90
CA LEU A 124 -17.11 -1.70 3.70
C LEU A 124 -18.24 -1.40 4.68
N GLU A 125 -19.48 -1.60 4.28
CA GLU A 125 -20.66 -1.36 5.12
C GLU A 125 -20.82 -2.44 6.18
N GLU A 126 -20.75 -3.73 5.80
CA GLU A 126 -20.90 -4.86 6.70
C GLU A 126 -19.81 -4.90 7.80
N PHE A 127 -18.57 -4.53 7.46
CA PHE A 127 -17.42 -4.66 8.36
C PHE A 127 -16.76 -3.32 8.73
N ARG A 128 -17.49 -2.21 8.68
CA ARG A 128 -16.99 -0.85 8.91
C ARG A 128 -16.06 -0.72 10.12
N GLY A 129 -16.44 -1.29 11.26
CA GLY A 129 -15.63 -1.21 12.49
C GLY A 129 -14.40 -2.13 12.54
N LYS A 130 -14.15 -2.91 11.48
CA LYS A 130 -13.03 -3.86 11.38
C LYS A 130 -12.07 -3.54 10.24
N ILE A 131 -12.32 -2.49 9.48
CA ILE A 131 -11.52 -2.08 8.31
C ILE A 131 -10.88 -0.73 8.59
N SER A 132 -9.60 -0.60 8.26
CA SER A 132 -8.87 0.65 8.12
C SER A 132 -8.07 0.66 6.83
N VAL A 133 -7.79 1.85 6.30
CA VAL A 133 -7.13 2.00 5.00
C VAL A 133 -5.95 2.96 5.12
N ALA A 134 -4.81 2.55 4.62
CA ALA A 134 -3.62 3.38 4.43
C ALA A 134 -3.46 3.68 2.93
N VAL A 135 -3.80 4.89 2.52
CA VAL A 135 -3.70 5.32 1.12
C VAL A 135 -2.37 5.98 0.87
N THR A 136 -1.61 5.51 -0.10
CA THR A 136 -0.35 6.14 -0.49
C THR A 136 -0.61 7.30 -1.46
N ILE A 137 -0.18 8.50 -1.10
CA ILE A 137 -0.23 9.72 -1.92
C ILE A 137 1.11 10.42 -1.75
N THR A 138 2.00 10.29 -2.72
CA THR A 138 3.39 10.79 -2.65
C THR A 138 3.52 12.25 -3.11
N THR A 139 2.52 12.75 -3.81
CA THR A 139 2.40 14.13 -4.31
C THR A 139 0.95 14.40 -4.67
N PHE A 140 0.50 15.64 -4.66
CA PHE A 140 -0.81 16.04 -5.19
C PHE A 140 -0.77 16.38 -6.68
N ARG A 141 0.43 16.45 -7.27
CA ARG A 141 0.64 16.81 -8.68
C ARG A 141 0.50 15.57 -9.55
N ASP A 142 -0.55 15.53 -10.38
CA ASP A 142 -0.85 14.40 -11.25
C ASP A 142 0.24 14.15 -12.31
N ASP A 143 0.88 15.20 -12.82
CA ASP A 143 1.99 15.11 -13.76
C ASP A 143 3.23 14.42 -13.17
N LEU A 144 3.57 14.77 -11.93
CA LEU A 144 4.67 14.14 -11.21
C LEU A 144 4.34 12.70 -10.82
N ALA A 145 3.14 12.47 -10.31
CA ALA A 145 2.67 11.14 -9.97
C ALA A 145 2.67 10.20 -11.19
N LYS A 146 2.27 10.69 -12.36
CA LYS A 146 2.30 9.91 -13.60
C LYS A 146 3.70 9.45 -13.99
N LYS A 147 4.74 10.26 -13.70
CA LYS A 147 6.14 9.87 -13.91
C LYS A 147 6.59 8.83 -12.89
N LEU A 148 6.26 9.02 -11.61
CA LEU A 148 6.71 8.17 -10.51
C LEU A 148 5.95 6.83 -10.43
N GLU A 149 4.67 6.82 -10.77
CA GLU A 149 3.70 5.74 -10.55
C GLU A 149 2.81 5.53 -11.79
N PRO A 150 3.39 5.15 -12.94
CA PRO A 150 2.78 5.29 -14.28
C PRO A 150 1.44 4.58 -14.45
N ASN A 151 1.17 3.51 -13.72
CA ASN A 151 -0.05 2.72 -13.84
C ASN A 151 -0.92 2.75 -12.56
N ALA A 152 -0.60 3.62 -11.59
CA ALA A 152 -1.46 3.83 -10.44
C ALA A 152 -2.51 4.93 -10.73
N PRO A 153 -3.66 4.93 -10.07
CA PRO A 153 -4.61 6.03 -10.17
C PRO A 153 -3.96 7.38 -9.81
N PRO A 154 -4.32 8.49 -10.46
CA PRO A 154 -3.74 9.79 -10.14
C PRO A 154 -4.06 10.22 -8.69
N PRO A 155 -3.24 11.10 -8.08
CA PRO A 155 -3.47 11.65 -6.73
C PRO A 155 -4.87 12.22 -6.53
N SER A 156 -5.41 12.94 -7.50
CA SER A 156 -6.77 13.49 -7.47
C SER A 156 -7.84 12.42 -7.19
N VAL A 157 -7.74 11.27 -7.84
CA VAL A 157 -8.64 10.11 -7.61
C VAL A 157 -8.44 9.50 -6.23
N ARG A 158 -7.20 9.46 -5.74
CA ARG A 158 -6.90 8.90 -4.41
C ARG A 158 -7.42 9.81 -3.31
N ILE A 159 -7.27 11.14 -3.44
CA ILE A 159 -7.77 12.14 -2.51
C ILE A 159 -9.30 12.08 -2.44
N ASP A 160 -9.99 12.01 -3.58
CA ASP A 160 -11.43 11.81 -3.60
C ASP A 160 -11.88 10.53 -2.90
N ALA A 161 -11.12 9.44 -3.08
CA ALA A 161 -11.40 8.18 -2.40
C ALA A 161 -11.15 8.28 -0.87
N VAL A 162 -10.15 9.04 -0.41
CA VAL A 162 -9.94 9.34 1.02
C VAL A 162 -11.18 10.01 1.59
N ARG A 163 -11.71 11.04 0.91
CA ARG A 163 -12.93 11.75 1.34
C ARG A 163 -14.13 10.80 1.45
N LYS A 164 -14.38 9.99 0.42
CA LYS A 164 -15.49 9.03 0.41
C LYS A 164 -15.37 7.98 1.53
N LEU A 165 -14.18 7.45 1.76
CA LEU A 165 -13.95 6.51 2.86
C LEU A 165 -14.17 7.17 4.23
N SER A 166 -13.73 8.41 4.40
CA SER A 166 -13.96 9.18 5.63
C SER A 166 -15.45 9.45 5.87
N GLU A 167 -16.21 9.82 4.84
CA GLU A 167 -17.67 9.99 4.89
C GLU A 167 -18.38 8.68 5.30
N MET A 168 -17.88 7.55 4.83
CA MET A 168 -18.34 6.21 5.24
C MET A 168 -17.93 5.82 6.66
N LYS A 169 -17.19 6.68 7.38
CA LYS A 169 -16.62 6.41 8.71
C LYS A 169 -15.63 5.25 8.73
N ILE A 170 -14.93 5.02 7.64
CA ILE A 170 -13.78 4.12 7.56
C ILE A 170 -12.53 4.92 7.95
N PRO A 171 -11.76 4.50 8.96
CA PRO A 171 -10.53 5.19 9.34
C PRO A 171 -9.50 5.16 8.20
N VAL A 172 -9.01 6.35 7.79
CA VAL A 172 -8.00 6.49 6.74
C VAL A 172 -6.74 7.12 7.29
N ALA A 173 -5.61 6.46 7.06
CA ALA A 173 -4.28 7.06 7.15
C ALA A 173 -3.77 7.36 5.73
N VAL A 174 -3.04 8.45 5.55
CA VAL A 174 -2.35 8.71 4.28
C VAL A 174 -0.85 8.51 4.46
N ARG A 175 -0.24 7.83 3.49
CA ARG A 175 1.19 7.56 3.43
C ARG A 175 1.84 8.46 2.39
N ILE A 176 2.67 9.40 2.84
CA ILE A 176 3.60 10.13 1.97
C ILE A 176 4.90 9.32 1.94
N ASP A 177 4.87 8.18 1.26
CA ASP A 177 5.91 7.17 1.29
C ASP A 177 6.17 6.57 -0.12
N PRO A 178 7.35 6.91 -0.70
CA PRO A 178 8.46 7.66 -0.13
C PRO A 178 8.41 9.17 -0.38
N VAL A 179 9.10 9.92 0.48
CA VAL A 179 9.63 11.24 0.14
C VAL A 179 10.99 11.04 -0.54
N ILE A 180 11.15 11.57 -1.74
CA ILE A 180 12.33 11.41 -2.59
C ILE A 180 13.02 12.76 -2.72
N PRO A 181 14.28 12.91 -2.27
CA PRO A 181 15.01 14.17 -2.36
C PRO A 181 15.01 14.75 -3.78
N TYR A 182 14.84 16.06 -3.87
CA TYR A 182 14.79 16.85 -5.12
C TYR A 182 13.62 16.55 -6.06
N ILE A 183 12.70 15.64 -5.69
CA ILE A 183 11.58 15.24 -6.56
C ILE A 183 10.22 15.61 -5.96
N ASN A 184 9.94 15.18 -4.73
CA ASN A 184 8.69 15.46 -4.04
C ASN A 184 8.91 15.87 -2.58
N ASP A 185 10.05 16.47 -2.27
CA ASP A 185 10.46 16.91 -0.93
C ASP A 185 10.39 18.44 -0.75
N ASP A 186 9.84 19.18 -1.72
CA ASP A 186 9.63 20.62 -1.55
C ASP A 186 8.72 20.89 -0.35
N PRO A 187 9.16 21.73 0.62
CA PRO A 187 8.37 21.97 1.84
C PRO A 187 7.00 22.58 1.58
N LYS A 188 6.86 23.43 0.56
CA LYS A 188 5.56 24.06 0.23
C LYS A 188 4.61 23.05 -0.39
N ASP A 189 5.10 22.19 -1.29
CA ASP A 189 4.32 21.11 -1.88
C ASP A 189 3.90 20.10 -0.80
N LEU A 190 4.76 19.79 0.17
CA LEU A 190 4.42 18.89 1.28
C LEU A 190 3.38 19.53 2.22
N GLU A 191 3.54 20.82 2.54
CA GLU A 191 2.55 21.55 3.36
C GLU A 191 1.19 21.57 2.69
N GLU A 192 1.12 21.88 1.41
CA GLU A 192 -0.12 21.88 0.63
C GLU A 192 -0.74 20.47 0.56
N LEU A 193 0.06 19.45 0.30
CA LEU A 193 -0.41 18.06 0.31
C LEU A 193 -1.01 17.68 1.66
N ILE A 194 -0.36 18.07 2.77
CA ILE A 194 -0.86 17.79 4.12
C ILE A 194 -2.22 18.46 4.36
N LYS A 195 -2.40 19.71 3.95
CA LYS A 195 -3.68 20.42 4.04
C LYS A 195 -4.78 19.70 3.25
N ILE A 196 -4.51 19.38 1.98
CA ILE A 196 -5.45 18.66 1.11
C ILE A 196 -5.87 17.31 1.71
N ILE A 197 -4.92 16.56 2.27
CA ILE A 197 -5.17 15.27 2.91
C ILE A 197 -6.01 15.42 4.20
N ALA A 198 -5.71 16.43 5.01
CA ALA A 198 -6.46 16.71 6.23
C ALA A 198 -7.92 17.10 5.89
N ASP A 199 -8.12 17.97 4.92
CA ASP A 199 -9.43 18.40 4.44
C ASP A 199 -10.23 17.25 3.81
N ALA A 200 -9.55 16.25 3.25
CA ALA A 200 -10.18 15.02 2.79
C ALA A 200 -10.59 14.06 3.94
N GLY A 201 -10.23 14.36 5.19
CA GLY A 201 -10.63 13.61 6.37
C GLY A 201 -9.69 12.47 6.77
N ALA A 202 -8.42 12.51 6.35
CA ALA A 202 -7.42 11.58 6.86
C ALA A 202 -7.15 11.81 8.35
N LEU A 203 -7.10 10.72 9.12
CA LEU A 203 -6.89 10.76 10.57
C LEU A 203 -5.41 10.74 10.97
N GLN A 204 -4.54 10.27 10.07
CA GLN A 204 -3.12 10.10 10.34
C GLN A 204 -2.33 10.26 9.04
N ILE A 205 -1.12 10.80 9.17
CA ILE A 205 -0.11 10.81 8.11
C ILE A 205 1.08 10.00 8.58
N THR A 206 1.61 9.15 7.69
CA THR A 206 2.88 8.46 7.89
C THR A 206 3.81 8.80 6.74
N SER A 207 5.10 8.93 7.01
CA SER A 207 6.09 9.24 5.99
C SER A 207 7.36 8.42 6.18
N SER A 208 8.05 8.17 5.10
CA SER A 208 9.42 7.66 5.12
C SER A 208 10.19 8.14 3.89
N THR A 209 11.52 8.17 4.00
CA THR A 209 12.38 8.54 2.88
C THR A 209 12.53 7.40 1.86
N TYR A 210 12.97 7.75 0.68
CA TYR A 210 13.24 6.80 -0.40
C TYR A 210 14.28 5.75 0.02
N LYS A 211 13.97 4.49 -0.26
CA LYS A 211 14.83 3.33 0.03
C LYS A 211 15.52 2.90 -1.26
N ALA A 212 16.67 3.52 -1.53
CA ALA A 212 17.44 3.22 -2.73
C ALA A 212 17.94 1.77 -2.74
N LYS A 213 17.74 1.11 -3.86
CA LYS A 213 18.31 -0.18 -4.24
C LYS A 213 18.81 -0.06 -5.68
N PRO A 214 19.82 -0.81 -6.12
CA PRO A 214 20.41 -0.62 -7.44
C PRO A 214 19.41 -0.60 -8.60
N ASP A 215 18.39 -1.47 -8.56
CA ASP A 215 17.39 -1.57 -9.61
C ASP A 215 16.38 -0.41 -9.61
N ASN A 216 15.85 -0.02 -8.45
CA ASN A 216 14.90 1.08 -8.39
C ASN A 216 15.59 2.44 -8.53
N PHE A 217 16.85 2.57 -8.09
CA PHE A 217 17.67 3.75 -8.30
C PHE A 217 17.87 4.00 -9.80
N ARG A 218 18.26 2.96 -10.55
CA ARG A 218 18.42 3.06 -12.01
C ARG A 218 17.11 3.49 -12.68
N ARG A 219 15.97 2.81 -12.38
CA ARG A 219 14.66 3.19 -12.95
C ARG A 219 14.30 4.65 -12.66
N LEU A 220 14.53 5.09 -11.44
CA LEU A 220 14.24 6.48 -11.05
C LEU A 220 15.13 7.47 -11.82
N THR A 221 16.42 7.22 -11.86
CA THR A 221 17.39 8.12 -12.51
C THR A 221 17.42 8.04 -14.05
N ASP A 222 16.85 7.00 -14.64
CA ASP A 222 16.60 6.94 -16.08
C ASP A 222 15.50 7.93 -16.51
N VAL A 223 14.56 8.24 -15.61
CA VAL A 223 13.51 9.24 -15.84
C VAL A 223 13.93 10.64 -15.38
N PHE A 224 14.61 10.74 -14.23
CA PHE A 224 15.11 12.00 -13.65
C PHE A 224 16.62 12.10 -13.83
N LYS A 225 17.05 12.17 -15.08
CA LYS A 225 18.49 12.08 -15.46
C LYS A 225 19.34 13.16 -14.81
N ASP A 226 18.83 14.39 -14.73
CA ASP A 226 19.54 15.56 -14.20
C ASP A 226 19.78 15.46 -12.67
N LEU A 227 19.09 14.57 -12.00
CA LEU A 227 19.22 14.34 -10.55
C LEU A 227 20.11 13.14 -10.21
N ARG A 228 20.60 12.40 -11.20
CA ARG A 228 21.33 11.15 -10.99
C ARG A 228 22.53 11.32 -10.04
N ASP A 229 23.39 12.29 -10.34
CA ASP A 229 24.62 12.49 -9.55
C ASP A 229 24.31 13.00 -8.14
N LYS A 230 23.37 13.92 -8.00
CA LYS A 230 22.91 14.42 -6.71
C LYS A 230 22.33 13.29 -5.84
N LEU A 231 21.48 12.44 -6.41
CA LEU A 231 20.90 11.29 -5.71
C LEU A 231 21.95 10.22 -5.39
N TYR A 232 22.93 10.02 -6.29
CA TYR A 232 24.02 9.09 -6.04
C TYR A 232 24.86 9.48 -4.83
N GLN A 233 25.21 10.76 -4.70
CA GLN A 233 25.94 11.26 -3.54
C GLN A 233 25.19 11.12 -2.20
N LEU A 234 23.85 11.06 -2.22
CA LEU A 234 23.06 10.91 -1.01
C LEU A 234 22.89 9.44 -0.56
N TYR A 235 22.97 8.50 -1.50
CA TYR A 235 22.59 7.11 -1.23
C TYR A 235 23.74 6.11 -1.37
N TYR A 236 24.86 6.52 -1.97
CA TYR A 236 26.05 5.69 -2.23
C TYR A 236 27.33 6.46 -1.98
#